data_04e0f6d899caaaeb049a9de2a893bad6
#
_entry.id   04e0f6d899caaaeb049a9de2a893bad6
#
_cell.length_a   1.000
_cell.length_b   1.000
_cell.length_c   1.000
_cell.angle_alpha   90.00
_cell.angle_beta   90.00
_cell.angle_gamma   90.00
#
_symmetry.space_group_name_H-M   'P 1'
#
loop_
_entity.id
_entity.type
_entity.pdbx_description
1 polymer ?
#
loop_
_entity_poly.entity_id
_entity_poly.type
_entity_poly.pdbx_seq_one_letter_code
_entity_poly.pdbx_strand_id
1 'polypeptide(L)'
;MTRAFRFASRARAAAAACLAVLLGLASAGAFAHEIALASIEEGRAVLGARDEFVARLSPFDRASRLESAGEVSEAEYLAFAMAAAREWSNDERARISSAFAAIRPKLGELLPELDAPILLIKTSGEEEGGAGYTRANAVMLPQALTDARELERLLAHEIFHVVSRNNPELKRALYATIGFEPCGEVTLPPGLAARKMTNPDAPVNEHCIEVQVDGSSVWGMPVLLSRQERFDPAAGTPFFGYLTLSMLLVERDGASSRPLERNGAPVLVPFNRVAGLQEQIGRNTSYVIHAEEILASNFELLVQGAPNAPSPEVLERIRAVLVGAARR
;
A
#
# COMPACT_ATOMS: atom_id res chain seq x y z
N MET A 1 -65.84 6.49 -55.61
CA MET A 1 -65.93 5.12 -55.05
C MET A 1 -64.53 4.73 -54.67
N THR A 2 -64.27 4.70 -53.35
CA THR A 2 -63.36 3.71 -52.75
C THR A 2 -63.08 4.06 -51.29
N ARG A 3 -63.34 3.12 -50.47
CA ARG A 3 -63.35 3.21 -48.98
C ARG A 3 -61.94 3.34 -48.41
N ALA A 4 -61.75 4.24 -47.48
CA ALA A 4 -60.63 4.30 -46.59
C ALA A 4 -60.74 3.23 -45.47
N PHE A 5 -59.71 2.41 -45.29
CA PHE A 5 -59.56 1.56 -44.14
C PHE A 5 -58.57 2.21 -43.17
N ARG A 6 -59.05 2.55 -41.99
CA ARG A 6 -58.24 2.95 -40.84
C ARG A 6 -57.72 1.69 -40.13
N PHE A 7 -56.41 1.55 -40.05
CA PHE A 7 -55.79 0.60 -39.14
C PHE A 7 -55.38 1.28 -37.83
N ALA A 8 -55.98 0.87 -36.75
CA ALA A 8 -55.65 1.30 -35.42
C ALA A 8 -54.35 0.59 -34.98
N SER A 9 -53.33 1.36 -34.67
CA SER A 9 -52.10 0.85 -34.02
C SER A 9 -52.35 0.65 -32.53
N ARG A 10 -52.36 -0.58 -32.08
CA ARG A 10 -52.26 -0.94 -30.66
C ARG A 10 -50.81 -0.79 -30.22
N ALA A 11 -50.51 0.24 -29.48
CA ALA A 11 -49.26 0.35 -28.71
C ALA A 11 -49.23 -0.72 -27.62
N ARG A 12 -48.29 -1.64 -27.73
CA ARG A 12 -47.95 -2.58 -26.64
C ARG A 12 -47.01 -1.83 -25.68
N ALA A 13 -47.51 -1.51 -24.51
CA ALA A 13 -46.71 -1.07 -23.39
C ALA A 13 -45.79 -2.23 -22.95
N ALA A 14 -44.51 -2.08 -23.19
CA ALA A 14 -43.51 -2.96 -22.56
C ALA A 14 -43.40 -2.56 -21.09
N ALA A 15 -43.79 -3.46 -20.22
CA ALA A 15 -43.57 -3.31 -18.79
C ALA A 15 -42.06 -3.44 -18.51
N ALA A 16 -41.42 -2.32 -18.24
CA ALA A 16 -40.10 -2.32 -17.63
C ALA A 16 -40.26 -2.81 -16.18
N ALA A 17 -39.78 -4.02 -15.92
CA ALA A 17 -39.63 -4.50 -14.57
C ALA A 17 -38.48 -3.72 -13.93
N CYS A 18 -38.79 -2.67 -13.17
CA CYS A 18 -37.86 -2.05 -12.23
C CYS A 18 -37.56 -3.09 -11.13
N LEU A 19 -36.37 -3.65 -11.18
CA LEU A 19 -35.79 -4.36 -10.07
C LEU A 19 -35.50 -3.32 -8.98
N ALA A 20 -36.48 -3.13 -8.09
CA ALA A 20 -36.28 -2.35 -6.87
C ALA A 20 -35.34 -3.18 -5.99
N VAL A 21 -34.04 -2.90 -6.07
CA VAL A 21 -33.10 -3.26 -5.02
C VAL A 21 -33.61 -2.53 -3.79
N LEU A 22 -34.12 -3.30 -2.83
CA LEU A 22 -34.39 -2.85 -1.47
C LEU A 22 -33.05 -2.43 -0.86
N LEU A 23 -32.67 -1.17 -1.08
CA LEU A 23 -31.77 -0.46 -0.22
C LEU A 23 -32.51 -0.32 1.11
N GLY A 24 -32.29 -1.28 2.00
CA GLY A 24 -32.61 -1.09 3.40
C GLY A 24 -31.96 0.22 3.82
N LEU A 25 -32.76 1.16 4.31
CA LEU A 25 -32.32 2.31 5.07
C LEU A 25 -31.60 1.76 6.33
N ALA A 26 -30.36 1.29 6.15
CA ALA A 26 -29.43 1.27 7.25
C ALA A 26 -29.27 2.74 7.63
N SER A 27 -29.72 3.09 8.83
CA SER A 27 -29.36 4.34 9.49
C SER A 27 -27.90 4.64 9.16
N ALA A 28 -27.61 5.88 8.77
CA ALA A 28 -26.27 6.41 8.67
C ALA A 28 -25.66 6.42 10.08
N GLY A 29 -25.31 5.24 10.56
CA GLY A 29 -24.38 5.01 11.65
C GLY A 29 -23.03 5.03 11.00
N ALA A 30 -22.20 5.94 11.41
CA ALA A 30 -20.83 6.09 11.02
C ALA A 30 -20.15 4.74 10.82
N PHE A 31 -19.59 4.49 9.63
CA PHE A 31 -18.77 3.32 9.30
C PHE A 31 -17.39 3.47 9.93
N ALA A 32 -17.33 3.59 11.27
CA ALA A 32 -16.07 3.64 11.99
C ALA A 32 -15.33 2.31 11.74
N HIS A 33 -14.44 2.31 10.76
CA HIS A 33 -13.52 1.21 10.46
C HIS A 33 -14.24 -0.17 10.39
N GLU A 34 -15.00 -0.39 9.33
CA GLU A 34 -15.56 -1.70 9.02
C GLU A 34 -14.68 -2.46 8.05
N ILE A 35 -14.60 -3.76 8.22
CA ILE A 35 -13.96 -4.68 7.28
C ILE A 35 -15.00 -5.56 6.62
N ALA A 36 -14.75 -5.93 5.36
CA ALA A 36 -15.53 -6.92 4.63
C ALA A 36 -14.60 -8.01 4.09
N LEU A 37 -15.00 -9.28 4.28
CA LEU A 37 -14.23 -10.40 3.74
C LEU A 37 -14.65 -10.63 2.28
N ALA A 38 -13.72 -10.42 1.36
CA ALA A 38 -13.96 -10.56 -0.07
C ALA A 38 -14.31 -12.00 -0.47
N SER A 39 -15.20 -12.13 -1.45
CA SER A 39 -15.32 -13.34 -2.26
C SER A 39 -14.08 -13.49 -3.16
N ILE A 40 -13.91 -14.68 -3.73
CA ILE A 40 -12.80 -14.92 -4.67
C ILE A 40 -12.92 -14.04 -5.93
N GLU A 41 -14.14 -13.74 -6.40
CA GLU A 41 -14.40 -12.88 -7.55
C GLU A 41 -14.00 -11.43 -7.26
N GLU A 42 -14.36 -10.90 -6.10
CA GLU A 42 -13.94 -9.56 -5.67
C GLU A 42 -12.42 -9.49 -5.51
N GLY A 43 -11.80 -10.52 -4.92
CA GLY A 43 -10.36 -10.63 -4.79
C GLY A 43 -9.66 -10.61 -6.16
N ARG A 44 -10.15 -11.40 -7.11
CA ARG A 44 -9.63 -11.41 -8.49
C ARG A 44 -9.80 -10.07 -9.19
N ALA A 45 -10.92 -9.39 -8.97
CA ALA A 45 -11.15 -8.07 -9.58
C ALA A 45 -10.11 -7.04 -9.09
N VAL A 46 -9.82 -7.01 -7.78
CA VAL A 46 -8.80 -6.10 -7.22
C VAL A 46 -7.40 -6.47 -7.69
N LEU A 47 -7.03 -7.76 -7.61
CA LEU A 47 -5.69 -8.23 -8.00
C LEU A 47 -5.43 -8.08 -9.50
N GLY A 48 -6.48 -8.19 -10.33
CA GLY A 48 -6.40 -8.01 -11.79
C GLY A 48 -6.48 -6.55 -12.27
N ALA A 49 -6.71 -5.60 -11.36
CA ALA A 49 -6.81 -4.19 -11.74
C ALA A 49 -5.42 -3.60 -12.04
N ARG A 50 -5.35 -2.78 -13.09
CA ARG A 50 -4.17 -1.97 -13.37
C ARG A 50 -4.23 -0.68 -12.57
N ASP A 51 -3.57 -0.67 -11.42
CA ASP A 51 -3.47 0.49 -10.52
C ASP A 51 -2.09 1.16 -10.57
N GLU A 52 -1.83 2.07 -9.64
CA GLU A 52 -0.54 2.76 -9.51
C GLU A 52 0.64 1.84 -9.26
N PHE A 53 0.42 0.77 -8.50
CA PHE A 53 1.45 -0.23 -8.21
C PHE A 53 1.84 -0.99 -9.48
N VAL A 54 0.86 -1.56 -10.18
CA VAL A 54 1.09 -2.32 -11.42
C VAL A 54 1.75 -1.45 -12.49
N ALA A 55 1.32 -0.20 -12.62
CA ALA A 55 1.88 0.74 -13.58
C ALA A 55 3.37 1.07 -13.34
N ARG A 56 3.88 0.82 -12.13
CA ARG A 56 5.27 1.10 -11.72
C ARG A 56 6.14 -0.13 -11.54
N LEU A 57 5.59 -1.32 -11.79
CA LEU A 57 6.38 -2.56 -11.75
C LEU A 57 7.48 -2.53 -12.81
N SER A 58 8.71 -2.68 -12.36
CA SER A 58 9.86 -2.81 -13.24
C SER A 58 9.86 -4.17 -13.97
N PRO A 59 10.68 -4.34 -15.01
CA PRO A 59 10.92 -5.67 -15.58
C PRO A 59 11.42 -6.68 -14.54
N PHE A 60 12.30 -6.25 -13.62
CA PHE A 60 12.78 -7.11 -12.54
C PHE A 60 11.65 -7.46 -11.55
N ASP A 61 10.82 -6.50 -11.17
CA ASP A 61 9.66 -6.72 -10.30
C ASP A 61 8.78 -7.85 -10.81
N ARG A 62 8.39 -7.80 -12.09
CA ARG A 62 7.52 -8.82 -12.69
C ARG A 62 8.20 -10.16 -12.80
N ALA A 63 9.45 -10.19 -13.25
CA ALA A 63 10.22 -11.42 -13.41
C ALA A 63 10.43 -12.13 -12.06
N SER A 64 10.76 -11.40 -11.00
CA SER A 64 11.00 -11.97 -9.67
C SER A 64 9.75 -12.51 -8.99
N ARG A 65 8.59 -11.87 -9.19
CA ARG A 65 7.31 -12.36 -8.64
C ARG A 65 6.81 -13.63 -9.32
N LEU A 66 7.05 -13.74 -10.63
CA LEU A 66 6.70 -14.95 -11.40
C LEU A 66 7.81 -16.01 -11.42
N GLU A 67 8.94 -15.75 -10.74
CA GLU A 67 10.13 -16.61 -10.78
C GLU A 67 10.56 -16.97 -12.21
N SER A 68 10.44 -16.02 -13.14
CA SER A 68 10.70 -16.19 -14.57
C SER A 68 12.08 -15.69 -14.97
N ALA A 69 12.87 -16.52 -15.66
CA ALA A 69 14.13 -16.10 -16.27
C ALA A 69 13.94 -15.20 -17.50
N GLY A 70 12.73 -15.15 -18.06
CA GLY A 70 12.35 -14.37 -19.23
C GLY A 70 11.74 -13.03 -18.89
N GLU A 71 11.47 -12.22 -19.92
CA GLU A 71 10.65 -11.04 -19.77
C GLU A 71 9.21 -11.42 -19.43
N VAL A 72 8.62 -10.72 -18.47
CA VAL A 72 7.24 -10.89 -18.04
C VAL A 72 6.45 -9.63 -18.39
N SER A 73 5.40 -9.80 -19.18
CA SER A 73 4.48 -8.72 -19.52
C SER A 73 3.60 -8.32 -18.34
N GLU A 74 3.01 -7.12 -18.38
CA GLU A 74 2.01 -6.70 -17.41
C GLU A 74 0.80 -7.65 -17.37
N ALA A 75 0.35 -8.15 -18.52
CA ALA A 75 -0.77 -9.06 -18.60
C ALA A 75 -0.49 -10.41 -17.92
N GLU A 76 0.72 -10.95 -18.06
CA GLU A 76 1.14 -12.17 -17.37
C GLU A 76 1.21 -11.97 -15.87
N TYR A 77 1.75 -10.83 -15.42
CA TYR A 77 1.75 -10.48 -14.01
C TYR A 77 0.33 -10.38 -13.44
N LEU A 78 -0.59 -9.67 -14.11
CA LEU A 78 -1.97 -9.54 -13.67
C LEU A 78 -2.69 -10.90 -13.62
N ALA A 79 -2.48 -11.77 -14.60
CA ALA A 79 -3.04 -13.11 -14.59
C ALA A 79 -2.51 -13.95 -13.40
N PHE A 80 -1.22 -13.83 -13.09
CA PHE A 80 -0.60 -14.48 -11.93
C PHE A 80 -1.17 -13.95 -10.61
N ALA A 81 -1.25 -12.62 -10.44
CA ALA A 81 -1.81 -12.01 -9.25
C ALA A 81 -3.28 -12.40 -9.03
N MET A 82 -4.11 -12.39 -10.09
CA MET A 82 -5.50 -12.85 -10.02
C MET A 82 -5.61 -14.30 -9.56
N ALA A 83 -4.69 -15.16 -10.01
CA ALA A 83 -4.67 -16.57 -9.64
C ALA A 83 -4.31 -16.79 -8.16
N ALA A 84 -3.75 -15.79 -7.47
CA ALA A 84 -3.43 -15.88 -6.05
C ALA A 84 -4.65 -15.80 -5.14
N ALA A 85 -5.80 -15.26 -5.59
CA ALA A 85 -7.02 -15.14 -4.77
C ALA A 85 -7.49 -16.50 -4.23
N ARG A 86 -7.91 -16.53 -2.96
CA ARG A 86 -8.38 -17.73 -2.24
C ARG A 86 -9.68 -17.47 -1.49
N GLU A 87 -10.45 -18.55 -1.27
CA GLU A 87 -11.65 -18.52 -0.43
C GLU A 87 -11.29 -18.52 1.06
N TRP A 88 -12.09 -17.81 1.85
CA TRP A 88 -12.01 -17.84 3.30
C TRP A 88 -12.73 -19.07 3.87
N SER A 89 -12.04 -19.85 4.68
CA SER A 89 -12.71 -20.86 5.52
C SER A 89 -13.45 -20.20 6.70
N ASN A 90 -14.36 -20.95 7.32
CA ASN A 90 -15.10 -20.46 8.50
C ASN A 90 -14.16 -20.14 9.69
N ASP A 91 -13.12 -20.95 9.88
CA ASP A 91 -12.15 -20.75 10.96
C ASP A 91 -11.30 -19.49 10.73
N GLU A 92 -10.92 -19.21 9.48
CA GLU A 92 -10.20 -17.97 9.13
C GLU A 92 -11.10 -16.75 9.32
N ARG A 93 -12.37 -16.82 8.89
CA ARG A 93 -13.35 -15.75 9.14
C ARG A 93 -13.49 -15.44 10.63
N ALA A 94 -13.59 -16.48 11.47
CA ALA A 94 -13.67 -16.32 12.92
C ALA A 94 -12.42 -15.69 13.52
N ARG A 95 -11.22 -16.13 13.10
CA ARG A 95 -9.94 -15.56 13.55
C ARG A 95 -9.80 -14.09 13.18
N ILE A 96 -10.07 -13.73 11.93
CA ILE A 96 -10.01 -12.34 11.45
C ILE A 96 -11.01 -11.47 12.23
N SER A 97 -12.25 -11.93 12.40
CA SER A 97 -13.27 -11.18 13.15
C SER A 97 -12.84 -10.95 14.60
N SER A 98 -12.20 -11.94 15.23
CA SER A 98 -11.68 -11.82 16.59
C SER A 98 -10.51 -10.82 16.67
N ALA A 99 -9.52 -10.95 15.77
CA ALA A 99 -8.36 -10.06 15.72
C ALA A 99 -8.77 -8.61 15.45
N PHE A 100 -9.68 -8.40 14.49
CA PHE A 100 -10.20 -7.07 14.21
C PHE A 100 -10.97 -6.47 15.38
N ALA A 101 -11.83 -7.27 16.05
CA ALA A 101 -12.56 -6.82 17.23
C ALA A 101 -11.63 -6.37 18.37
N ALA A 102 -10.47 -7.01 18.52
CA ALA A 102 -9.48 -6.64 19.53
C ALA A 102 -8.85 -5.24 19.28
N ILE A 103 -8.58 -4.88 18.02
CA ILE A 103 -7.94 -3.62 17.65
C ILE A 103 -8.93 -2.50 17.33
N ARG A 104 -10.16 -2.81 16.95
CA ARG A 104 -11.19 -1.85 16.49
C ARG A 104 -11.39 -0.65 17.41
N PRO A 105 -11.50 -0.79 18.75
CA PRO A 105 -11.64 0.36 19.63
C PRO A 105 -10.51 1.37 19.50
N LYS A 106 -9.27 0.87 19.32
CA LYS A 106 -8.09 1.70 19.18
C LYS A 106 -8.00 2.35 17.80
N LEU A 107 -8.43 1.65 16.76
CA LEU A 107 -8.55 2.24 15.43
C LEU A 107 -9.51 3.43 15.44
N GLY A 108 -10.69 3.28 16.06
CA GLY A 108 -11.68 4.36 16.18
C GLY A 108 -11.22 5.58 17.00
N GLU A 109 -10.25 5.39 17.91
CA GLU A 109 -9.61 6.53 18.61
C GLU A 109 -8.60 7.29 17.75
N LEU A 110 -7.94 6.61 16.82
CA LEU A 110 -6.75 7.10 16.14
C LEU A 110 -7.00 7.49 14.68
N LEU A 111 -7.93 6.86 13.98
CA LEU A 111 -8.11 7.04 12.55
C LEU A 111 -9.41 7.76 12.22
N PRO A 112 -9.44 8.60 11.17
CA PRO A 112 -10.69 9.13 10.62
C PRO A 112 -11.53 8.00 10.01
N GLU A 113 -12.82 8.22 9.91
CA GLU A 113 -13.74 7.30 9.24
C GLU A 113 -13.43 7.22 7.74
N LEU A 114 -13.69 6.04 7.17
CA LEU A 114 -13.61 5.82 5.73
C LEU A 114 -15.02 5.76 5.14
N ASP A 115 -15.15 6.20 3.89
CA ASP A 115 -16.43 6.20 3.16
C ASP A 115 -16.94 4.80 2.81
N ALA A 116 -16.08 3.78 2.90
CA ALA A 116 -16.39 2.39 2.58
C ALA A 116 -15.62 1.42 3.48
N PRO A 117 -16.15 0.21 3.71
CA PRO A 117 -15.43 -0.85 4.42
C PRO A 117 -14.11 -1.21 3.74
N ILE A 118 -13.10 -1.58 4.53
CA ILE A 118 -11.85 -2.12 4.01
C ILE A 118 -12.07 -3.57 3.60
N LEU A 119 -11.76 -3.89 2.36
CA LEU A 119 -11.91 -5.23 1.83
C LEU A 119 -10.71 -6.09 2.22
N LEU A 120 -10.93 -7.21 2.89
CA LEU A 120 -9.88 -8.18 3.18
C LEU A 120 -9.92 -9.31 2.14
N ILE A 121 -8.82 -9.51 1.44
CA ILE A 121 -8.67 -10.50 0.37
C ILE A 121 -7.67 -11.55 0.83
N LYS A 122 -8.09 -12.82 0.83
CA LYS A 122 -7.16 -13.93 1.08
C LYS A 122 -6.42 -14.26 -0.20
N THR A 123 -5.11 -14.43 -0.09
CA THR A 123 -4.24 -14.85 -1.21
C THR A 123 -3.40 -16.09 -0.85
N SER A 124 -2.77 -16.69 -1.87
CA SER A 124 -1.74 -17.71 -1.64
C SER A 124 -0.50 -17.13 -0.97
N GLY A 125 -0.24 -15.83 -1.14
CA GLY A 125 0.96 -15.14 -0.72
C GLY A 125 2.10 -15.20 -1.75
N GLU A 126 2.01 -16.02 -2.78
CA GLU A 126 3.06 -16.18 -3.78
C GLU A 126 3.36 -14.90 -4.55
N GLU A 127 2.33 -14.06 -4.75
CA GLU A 127 2.40 -12.84 -5.55
C GLU A 127 3.26 -11.73 -4.92
N GLU A 128 3.45 -11.74 -3.58
CA GLU A 128 4.30 -10.79 -2.84
C GLU A 128 5.21 -11.49 -1.82
N GLY A 129 5.72 -12.67 -2.16
CA GLY A 129 6.71 -13.40 -1.33
C GLY A 129 6.24 -13.75 0.08
N GLY A 130 4.93 -13.92 0.28
CA GLY A 130 4.30 -14.26 1.55
C GLY A 130 3.99 -13.06 2.45
N ALA A 131 4.24 -11.82 2.02
CA ALA A 131 3.89 -10.63 2.78
C ALA A 131 2.38 -10.31 2.70
N GLY A 132 1.84 -9.64 3.75
CA GLY A 132 0.63 -8.85 3.64
C GLY A 132 0.91 -7.54 2.91
N TYR A 133 -0.08 -6.96 2.26
CA TYR A 133 0.05 -5.70 1.54
C TYR A 133 -1.30 -5.09 1.19
N THR A 134 -1.31 -3.87 0.68
CA THR A 134 -2.54 -3.18 0.30
C THR A 134 -2.55 -2.73 -1.16
N ARG A 135 -3.74 -2.76 -1.77
CA ARG A 135 -4.03 -2.13 -3.06
C ARG A 135 -5.41 -1.50 -3.01
N ALA A 136 -5.57 -0.31 -3.56
CA ALA A 136 -6.83 0.44 -3.49
C ALA A 136 -7.39 0.49 -2.05
N ASN A 137 -8.63 0.07 -1.82
CA ASN A 137 -9.27 -0.02 -0.50
C ASN A 137 -9.26 -1.46 0.04
N ALA A 138 -8.22 -2.24 -0.26
CA ALA A 138 -8.14 -3.64 0.11
C ALA A 138 -6.80 -4.02 0.76
N VAL A 139 -6.87 -4.95 1.70
CA VAL A 139 -5.73 -5.61 2.34
C VAL A 139 -5.66 -7.04 1.84
N MET A 140 -4.52 -7.43 1.29
CA MET A 140 -4.20 -8.79 0.90
C MET A 140 -3.54 -9.53 2.06
N LEU A 141 -4.14 -10.63 2.48
CA LEU A 141 -3.66 -11.45 3.60
C LEU A 141 -3.23 -12.83 3.09
N PRO A 142 -1.95 -13.22 3.25
CA PRO A 142 -1.47 -14.51 2.84
C PRO A 142 -2.10 -15.63 3.70
N GLN A 143 -2.46 -16.76 3.07
CA GLN A 143 -3.09 -17.90 3.74
C GLN A 143 -2.25 -18.54 4.86
N ALA A 144 -0.93 -18.33 4.85
CA ALA A 144 -0.03 -18.87 5.87
C ALA A 144 -0.14 -18.17 7.23
N LEU A 145 -0.80 -17.01 7.29
CA LEU A 145 -0.94 -16.23 8.53
C LEU A 145 -1.97 -16.87 9.46
N THR A 146 -1.52 -17.45 10.56
CA THR A 146 -2.37 -18.21 11.50
C THR A 146 -2.30 -17.73 12.93
N ASP A 147 -1.22 -17.05 13.36
CA ASP A 147 -1.08 -16.52 14.71
C ASP A 147 -1.97 -15.31 14.96
N ALA A 148 -2.69 -15.30 16.08
CA ALA A 148 -3.67 -14.24 16.37
C ALA A 148 -3.02 -12.88 16.62
N ARG A 149 -1.88 -12.82 17.32
CA ARG A 149 -1.20 -11.57 17.62
C ARG A 149 -0.51 -11.01 16.39
N GLU A 150 0.04 -11.88 15.57
CA GLU A 150 0.61 -11.49 14.28
C GLU A 150 -0.48 -10.92 13.37
N LEU A 151 -1.67 -11.52 13.36
CA LEU A 151 -2.82 -11.02 12.61
C LEU A 151 -3.31 -9.65 13.10
N GLU A 152 -3.40 -9.42 14.43
CA GLU A 152 -3.75 -8.12 15.00
C GLU A 152 -2.74 -7.03 14.58
N ARG A 153 -1.45 -7.36 14.63
CA ARG A 153 -0.36 -6.46 14.23
C ARG A 153 -0.45 -6.12 12.75
N LEU A 154 -0.54 -7.15 11.91
CA LEU A 154 -0.63 -6.98 10.47
C LEU A 154 -1.89 -6.19 10.07
N LEU A 155 -3.05 -6.50 10.64
CA LEU A 155 -4.27 -5.72 10.37
C LEU A 155 -4.11 -4.25 10.75
N ALA A 156 -3.50 -3.94 11.88
CA ALA A 156 -3.23 -2.55 12.25
C ALA A 156 -2.30 -1.86 11.25
N HIS A 157 -1.23 -2.53 10.83
CA HIS A 157 -0.26 -2.05 9.86
C HIS A 157 -0.93 -1.76 8.50
N GLU A 158 -1.63 -2.75 7.95
CA GLU A 158 -2.25 -2.65 6.63
C GLU A 158 -3.42 -1.66 6.58
N ILE A 159 -4.23 -1.59 7.64
CA ILE A 159 -5.32 -0.62 7.75
C ILE A 159 -4.76 0.80 7.71
N PHE A 160 -3.60 1.05 8.33
CA PHE A 160 -2.95 2.35 8.25
C PHE A 160 -2.68 2.74 6.79
N HIS A 161 -2.14 1.85 5.96
CA HIS A 161 -1.87 2.11 4.54
C HIS A 161 -3.14 2.48 3.77
N VAL A 162 -4.24 1.77 4.02
CA VAL A 162 -5.52 2.08 3.38
C VAL A 162 -6.01 3.47 3.79
N VAL A 163 -5.96 3.80 5.08
CA VAL A 163 -6.40 5.12 5.58
C VAL A 163 -5.49 6.24 5.07
N SER A 164 -4.17 6.07 5.11
CA SER A 164 -3.18 7.02 4.59
C SER A 164 -3.41 7.31 3.11
N ARG A 165 -3.60 6.27 2.30
CA ARG A 165 -3.85 6.39 0.86
C ARG A 165 -5.13 7.17 0.54
N ASN A 166 -6.19 6.96 1.31
CA ASN A 166 -7.48 7.62 1.11
C ASN A 166 -7.55 9.04 1.70
N ASN A 167 -6.52 9.48 2.45
CA ASN A 167 -6.47 10.78 3.11
C ASN A 167 -5.16 11.53 2.80
N PRO A 168 -4.99 12.13 1.61
CA PRO A 168 -3.72 12.75 1.20
C PRO A 168 -3.23 13.88 2.14
N GLU A 169 -4.15 14.64 2.73
CA GLU A 169 -3.79 15.68 3.70
C GLU A 169 -3.26 15.09 5.00
N LEU A 170 -3.91 14.03 5.51
CA LEU A 170 -3.44 13.28 6.67
C LEU A 170 -2.08 12.64 6.39
N LYS A 171 -1.93 11.98 5.25
CA LYS A 171 -0.66 11.40 4.79
C LYS A 171 0.47 12.43 4.84
N ARG A 172 0.26 13.60 4.23
CA ARG A 172 1.25 14.69 4.24
C ARG A 172 1.61 15.14 5.64
N ALA A 173 0.61 15.34 6.52
CA ALA A 173 0.83 15.75 7.90
C ALA A 173 1.60 14.69 8.69
N LEU A 174 1.30 13.41 8.50
CA LEU A 174 2.00 12.30 9.13
C LEU A 174 3.45 12.19 8.66
N TYR A 175 3.71 12.28 7.35
CA TYR A 175 5.06 12.22 6.79
C TYR A 175 5.94 13.36 7.35
N ALA A 176 5.38 14.56 7.52
CA ALA A 176 6.08 15.68 8.13
C ALA A 176 6.50 15.41 9.59
N THR A 177 5.77 14.56 10.34
CA THR A 177 6.15 14.20 11.73
C THR A 177 7.47 13.44 11.82
N ILE A 178 7.90 12.82 10.73
CA ILE A 178 9.13 12.04 10.61
C ILE A 178 10.12 12.65 9.60
N GLY A 179 9.95 13.95 9.28
CA GLY A 179 10.89 14.74 8.49
C GLY A 179 10.78 14.57 6.97
N PHE A 180 9.77 13.83 6.46
CA PHE A 180 9.57 13.70 5.03
C PHE A 180 8.67 14.81 4.47
N GLU A 181 9.11 15.41 3.38
CA GLU A 181 8.40 16.47 2.67
C GLU A 181 8.08 16.05 1.24
N PRO A 182 6.96 16.54 0.67
CA PRO A 182 6.69 16.35 -0.76
C PRO A 182 7.83 16.93 -1.62
N CYS A 183 8.27 16.18 -2.61
CA CYS A 183 9.31 16.62 -3.53
C CYS A 183 9.01 16.25 -5.01
N GLY A 184 7.78 15.85 -5.29
CA GLY A 184 7.37 15.35 -6.59
C GLY A 184 7.90 13.94 -6.90
N GLU A 185 7.23 13.24 -7.78
CA GLU A 185 7.66 11.89 -8.18
C GLU A 185 9.00 11.96 -8.93
N VAL A 186 9.99 11.26 -8.40
CA VAL A 186 11.34 11.23 -8.98
C VAL A 186 11.44 10.16 -10.05
N THR A 187 11.69 10.58 -11.29
CA THR A 187 11.95 9.67 -12.40
C THR A 187 13.35 9.06 -12.26
N LEU A 188 13.40 7.74 -12.13
CA LEU A 188 14.66 7.01 -12.05
C LEU A 188 15.30 6.89 -13.44
N PRO A 189 16.64 7.01 -13.55
CA PRO A 189 17.35 6.68 -14.78
C PRO A 189 17.07 5.23 -15.21
N PRO A 190 17.13 4.93 -16.54
CA PRO A 190 16.69 3.62 -17.08
C PRO A 190 17.31 2.39 -16.38
N GLY A 191 18.61 2.44 -16.05
CA GLY A 191 19.30 1.34 -15.34
C GLY A 191 18.81 1.10 -13.92
N LEU A 192 18.34 2.14 -13.21
CA LEU A 192 17.70 1.98 -11.89
C LEU A 192 16.23 1.61 -12.03
N ALA A 193 15.54 2.24 -12.97
CA ALA A 193 14.12 1.94 -13.24
C ALA A 193 13.89 0.47 -13.60
N ALA A 194 14.79 -0.13 -14.40
CA ALA A 194 14.68 -1.53 -14.82
C ALA A 194 14.79 -2.55 -13.69
N ARG A 195 15.42 -2.18 -12.56
CA ARG A 195 15.63 -3.04 -11.39
C ARG A 195 15.06 -2.47 -10.08
N LYS A 196 14.18 -1.46 -10.19
CA LYS A 196 13.42 -0.98 -9.04
C LYS A 196 12.59 -2.12 -8.49
N MET A 197 12.51 -2.21 -7.17
CA MET A 197 11.57 -3.09 -6.46
C MET A 197 10.46 -2.20 -5.89
N THR A 198 9.25 -2.38 -6.40
CA THR A 198 8.12 -1.51 -6.08
C THR A 198 7.35 -2.08 -4.88
N ASN A 199 7.20 -1.27 -3.84
CA ASN A 199 6.34 -1.59 -2.71
C ASN A 199 4.87 -1.31 -3.07
N PRO A 200 3.94 -2.28 -2.97
CA PRO A 200 2.53 -2.06 -3.26
C PRO A 200 1.86 -1.04 -2.33
N ASP A 201 2.33 -0.92 -1.09
CA ASP A 201 1.78 0.00 -0.10
C ASP A 201 2.18 1.46 -0.36
N ALA A 202 3.34 1.66 -0.98
CA ALA A 202 3.89 2.95 -1.34
C ALA A 202 4.60 2.91 -2.69
N PRO A 203 3.87 2.77 -3.82
CA PRO A 203 4.48 2.57 -5.14
C PRO A 203 5.14 3.83 -5.71
N VAL A 204 4.82 5.02 -5.15
CA VAL A 204 5.27 6.32 -5.65
C VAL A 204 6.38 6.88 -4.76
N ASN A 205 7.53 7.18 -5.35
CA ASN A 205 8.63 7.86 -4.67
C ASN A 205 8.52 9.38 -4.89
N GLU A 206 7.76 10.07 -4.05
CA GLU A 206 7.41 11.50 -4.17
C GLU A 206 7.70 12.32 -2.91
N HIS A 207 8.30 11.71 -1.89
CA HIS A 207 8.69 12.38 -0.64
C HIS A 207 10.16 12.19 -0.35
N CYS A 208 10.80 13.29 0.06
CA CYS A 208 12.21 13.37 0.37
C CYS A 208 12.43 13.77 1.82
N ILE A 209 13.58 13.42 2.35
CA ILE A 209 14.02 13.79 3.69
C ILE A 209 15.40 14.47 3.61
N GLU A 210 15.61 15.52 4.40
CA GLU A 210 16.92 16.12 4.53
C GLU A 210 17.80 15.31 5.48
N VAL A 211 18.98 14.92 5.04
CA VAL A 211 19.93 14.08 5.78
C VAL A 211 21.34 14.60 5.65
N GLN A 212 22.28 14.03 6.43
CA GLN A 212 23.69 14.35 6.34
C GLN A 212 24.46 13.21 5.66
N VAL A 213 25.23 13.54 4.62
CA VAL A 213 26.13 12.62 3.96
C VAL A 213 27.49 13.27 3.84
N ASP A 214 28.53 12.62 4.37
CA ASP A 214 29.91 13.11 4.42
C ASP A 214 30.02 14.55 4.98
N GLY A 215 29.20 14.86 5.98
CA GLY A 215 29.16 16.15 6.68
C GLY A 215 28.40 17.27 5.95
N SER A 216 27.78 16.98 4.83
CA SER A 216 26.97 17.94 4.07
C SER A 216 25.49 17.61 4.17
N SER A 217 24.64 18.64 4.31
CA SER A 217 23.17 18.51 4.25
C SER A 217 22.75 18.27 2.80
N VAL A 218 21.95 17.23 2.57
CA VAL A 218 21.47 16.81 1.26
C VAL A 218 20.06 16.26 1.37
N TRP A 219 19.31 16.38 0.28
CA TRP A 219 18.01 15.72 0.16
C TRP A 219 18.15 14.31 -0.38
N GLY A 220 17.39 13.38 0.15
CA GLY A 220 17.38 12.01 -0.32
C GLY A 220 16.03 11.33 -0.12
N MET A 221 15.86 10.20 -0.76
CA MET A 221 14.71 9.31 -0.58
C MET A 221 15.16 7.86 -0.53
N PRO A 222 14.53 7.02 0.32
CA PRO A 222 14.75 5.59 0.30
C PRO A 222 14.30 4.99 -1.03
N VAL A 223 15.12 4.12 -1.61
CA VAL A 223 14.75 3.37 -2.82
C VAL A 223 15.12 1.91 -2.65
N LEU A 224 14.19 1.04 -3.03
CA LEU A 224 14.42 -0.40 -3.12
C LEU A 224 14.84 -0.75 -4.54
N LEU A 225 15.96 -1.45 -4.65
CA LEU A 225 16.50 -1.90 -5.92
C LEU A 225 16.87 -3.37 -5.83
N SER A 226 16.81 -4.10 -6.91
CA SER A 226 17.48 -5.38 -6.99
C SER A 226 18.99 -5.20 -7.02
N ARG A 227 19.72 -6.12 -6.35
CA ARG A 227 21.19 -6.21 -6.46
C ARG A 227 21.62 -6.68 -7.84
N GLN A 228 20.78 -7.41 -8.53
CA GLN A 228 21.03 -7.97 -9.85
C GLN A 228 20.26 -7.17 -10.91
N GLU A 229 20.81 -7.11 -12.11
CA GLU A 229 20.15 -6.43 -13.24
C GLU A 229 18.99 -7.26 -13.80
N ARG A 230 19.10 -8.59 -13.71
CA ARG A 230 18.07 -9.55 -14.16
C ARG A 230 17.81 -10.59 -13.10
N PHE A 231 16.57 -11.04 -13.03
CA PHE A 231 16.18 -12.16 -12.18
C PHE A 231 16.75 -13.46 -12.73
N ASP A 232 17.33 -14.28 -11.83
CA ASP A 232 17.83 -15.61 -12.15
C ASP A 232 17.21 -16.62 -11.17
N PRO A 233 16.24 -17.43 -11.61
CA PRO A 233 15.61 -18.44 -10.77
C PRO A 233 16.59 -19.52 -10.34
N ALA A 234 17.67 -19.78 -11.11
CA ALA A 234 18.67 -20.78 -10.76
C ALA A 234 19.55 -20.36 -9.57
N ALA A 235 19.56 -19.06 -9.22
CA ALA A 235 20.29 -18.55 -8.05
C ALA A 235 19.68 -19.03 -6.71
N GLY A 236 18.44 -19.51 -6.70
CA GLY A 236 17.75 -19.98 -5.50
C GLY A 236 17.58 -18.91 -4.41
N THR A 237 17.68 -17.63 -4.78
CA THR A 237 17.56 -16.51 -3.83
C THR A 237 16.07 -16.23 -3.59
N PRO A 238 15.59 -16.20 -2.33
CA PRO A 238 14.23 -15.82 -2.02
C PRO A 238 13.93 -14.39 -2.49
N PHE A 239 12.67 -14.07 -2.76
CA PHE A 239 12.23 -12.75 -3.26
C PHE A 239 12.88 -11.58 -2.51
N PHE A 240 12.77 -11.55 -1.18
CA PHE A 240 13.37 -10.49 -0.36
C PHE A 240 14.90 -10.48 -0.34
N GLY A 241 15.54 -11.58 -0.71
CA GLY A 241 17.01 -11.68 -0.79
C GLY A 241 17.63 -10.85 -1.92
N TYR A 242 16.85 -10.46 -2.91
CA TYR A 242 17.30 -9.59 -4.00
C TYR A 242 17.34 -8.12 -3.60
N LEU A 243 16.64 -7.73 -2.54
CA LEU A 243 16.45 -6.33 -2.16
C LEU A 243 17.75 -5.67 -1.68
N THR A 244 17.98 -4.46 -2.15
CA THR A 244 18.95 -3.53 -1.60
C THR A 244 18.26 -2.20 -1.36
N LEU A 245 18.32 -1.75 -0.11
CA LEU A 245 17.86 -0.44 0.29
C LEU A 245 19.03 0.56 0.18
N SER A 246 18.80 1.65 -0.52
CA SER A 246 19.75 2.77 -0.64
C SER A 246 19.03 4.09 -0.48
N MET A 247 19.75 5.12 -0.06
CA MET A 247 19.30 6.51 -0.13
C MET A 247 19.69 7.06 -1.50
N LEU A 248 18.70 7.33 -2.35
CA LEU A 248 18.91 8.09 -3.59
C LEU A 248 18.99 9.56 -3.22
N LEU A 249 20.14 10.19 -3.49
CA LEU A 249 20.25 11.63 -3.32
C LEU A 249 19.53 12.36 -4.44
N VAL A 250 18.88 13.48 -4.12
CA VAL A 250 18.11 14.27 -5.07
C VAL A 250 18.44 15.74 -5.00
N GLU A 251 18.32 16.41 -6.13
CA GLU A 251 18.28 17.86 -6.23
C GLU A 251 16.82 18.30 -6.28
N ARG A 252 16.44 19.22 -5.38
CA ARG A 252 15.09 19.80 -5.36
C ARG A 252 15.06 21.09 -6.16
N ASP A 253 14.00 21.25 -6.96
CA ASP A 253 13.66 22.48 -7.67
C ASP A 253 12.18 22.79 -7.42
N GLY A 254 11.93 23.59 -6.38
CA GLY A 254 10.58 23.87 -5.89
C GLY A 254 9.83 22.60 -5.45
N ALA A 255 8.74 22.28 -6.15
CA ALA A 255 7.90 21.12 -5.89
C ALA A 255 8.34 19.85 -6.63
N SER A 256 9.40 19.92 -7.45
CA SER A 256 9.94 18.78 -8.20
C SER A 256 11.34 18.40 -7.73
N SER A 257 11.73 17.18 -8.03
CA SER A 257 13.07 16.70 -7.75
C SER A 257 13.57 15.76 -8.84
N ARG A 258 14.87 15.69 -8.95
CA ARG A 258 15.56 14.76 -9.85
C ARG A 258 16.71 14.09 -9.12
N PRO A 259 17.16 12.90 -9.55
CA PRO A 259 18.34 12.28 -8.99
C PRO A 259 19.54 13.22 -9.05
N LEU A 260 20.26 13.37 -7.93
CA LEU A 260 21.56 14.01 -7.92
C LEU A 260 22.54 13.13 -8.69
N GLU A 261 23.23 13.69 -9.66
CA GLU A 261 24.20 12.96 -10.46
C GLU A 261 25.64 13.39 -10.14
N ARG A 262 26.54 12.42 -10.11
CA ARG A 262 27.99 12.65 -10.10
C ARG A 262 28.62 11.82 -11.21
N ASN A 263 29.42 12.46 -12.05
CA ASN A 263 30.03 11.82 -13.22
C ASN A 263 29.03 11.12 -14.15
N GLY A 264 27.84 11.69 -14.32
CA GLY A 264 26.78 11.13 -15.17
C GLY A 264 26.05 9.92 -14.59
N ALA A 265 26.20 9.63 -13.30
CA ALA A 265 25.50 8.54 -12.61
C ALA A 265 24.74 9.06 -11.38
N PRO A 266 23.53 8.52 -11.09
CA PRO A 266 22.78 8.86 -9.90
C PRO A 266 23.52 8.44 -8.64
N VAL A 267 23.46 9.30 -7.60
CA VAL A 267 24.16 9.04 -6.34
C VAL A 267 23.28 8.22 -5.41
N LEU A 268 23.69 6.98 -5.20
CA LEU A 268 23.09 6.06 -4.22
C LEU A 268 24.03 5.93 -3.02
N VAL A 269 23.51 6.15 -1.81
CA VAL A 269 24.27 6.09 -0.57
C VAL A 269 23.73 4.94 0.29
N PRO A 270 24.58 4.02 0.78
CA PRO A 270 24.17 3.02 1.77
C PRO A 270 23.68 3.69 3.05
N PHE A 271 22.64 3.14 3.69
CA PHE A 271 22.04 3.75 4.86
C PHE A 271 22.99 3.94 6.06
N ASN A 272 24.00 3.10 6.18
CA ASN A 272 25.03 3.24 7.23
C ASN A 272 25.97 4.46 7.06
N ARG A 273 25.89 5.17 5.91
CA ARG A 273 26.59 6.43 5.65
C ARG A 273 25.68 7.65 5.74
N VAL A 274 24.41 7.45 6.06
CA VAL A 274 23.40 8.51 6.20
C VAL A 274 23.25 8.85 7.68
N ALA A 275 23.59 10.06 8.09
CA ALA A 275 23.36 10.59 9.41
C ALA A 275 22.13 11.53 9.43
N GLY A 276 21.56 11.80 10.60
CA GLY A 276 20.41 12.68 10.76
C GLY A 276 19.06 12.03 10.40
N LEU A 277 19.05 10.81 9.86
CA LEU A 277 17.82 10.10 9.54
C LEU A 277 17.12 9.61 10.81
N GLN A 278 17.83 8.87 11.68
CA GLN A 278 17.24 8.29 12.89
C GLN A 278 16.78 9.33 13.91
N GLU A 279 17.38 10.49 13.92
CA GLU A 279 16.99 11.63 14.75
C GLU A 279 15.60 12.17 14.37
N GLN A 280 15.21 12.01 13.12
CA GLN A 280 13.92 12.43 12.60
C GLN A 280 12.87 11.32 12.69
N ILE A 281 13.18 10.11 12.19
CA ILE A 281 12.23 8.99 12.12
C ILE A 281 12.12 8.18 13.43
N GLY A 282 13.04 8.37 14.38
CA GLY A 282 13.14 7.57 15.60
C GLY A 282 13.77 6.19 15.37
N ARG A 283 13.70 5.35 16.43
CA ARG A 283 14.30 4.00 16.48
C ARG A 283 13.26 2.91 16.72
N ASN A 284 11.98 3.21 16.53
CA ASN A 284 10.88 2.30 16.82
C ASN A 284 10.77 1.14 15.82
N THR A 285 11.31 1.32 14.62
CA THR A 285 11.35 0.29 13.58
C THR A 285 12.68 0.28 12.85
N SER A 286 13.10 -0.89 12.39
CA SER A 286 14.18 -1.05 11.41
C SER A 286 13.67 -1.14 9.97
N TYR A 287 12.35 -1.17 9.77
CA TYR A 287 11.70 -1.25 8.47
C TYR A 287 11.57 0.14 7.86
N VAL A 288 12.69 0.67 7.35
CA VAL A 288 12.85 2.06 6.92
C VAL A 288 12.88 2.20 5.39
N ILE A 289 12.21 1.30 4.69
CA ILE A 289 12.22 1.24 3.22
C ILE A 289 11.44 2.37 2.54
N HIS A 290 10.50 2.98 3.26
CA HIS A 290 9.69 4.11 2.81
C HIS A 290 9.10 4.84 4.03
N ALA A 291 8.75 6.13 3.89
CA ALA A 291 8.08 6.89 4.94
C ALA A 291 6.78 6.23 5.41
N GLU A 292 6.01 5.66 4.47
CA GLU A 292 4.75 4.97 4.72
C GLU A 292 4.95 3.78 5.67
N GLU A 293 5.98 2.96 5.45
CA GLU A 293 6.29 1.79 6.26
C GLU A 293 6.77 2.15 7.67
N ILE A 294 7.56 3.24 7.78
CA ILE A 294 7.99 3.78 9.07
C ILE A 294 6.77 4.18 9.89
N LEU A 295 5.82 4.86 9.27
CA LEU A 295 4.60 5.32 9.93
C LEU A 295 3.65 4.16 10.27
N ALA A 296 3.45 3.20 9.37
CA ALA A 296 2.63 2.03 9.62
C ALA A 296 3.17 1.18 10.79
N SER A 297 4.50 1.00 10.86
CA SER A 297 5.16 0.34 12.00
C SER A 297 4.98 1.10 13.32
N ASN A 298 5.04 2.43 13.30
CA ASN A 298 4.77 3.26 14.48
C ASN A 298 3.28 3.23 14.86
N PHE A 299 2.39 3.22 13.88
CA PHE A 299 0.95 3.10 14.12
C PHE A 299 0.60 1.75 14.76
N GLU A 300 1.20 0.66 14.30
CA GLU A 300 1.08 -0.65 14.93
C GLU A 300 1.41 -0.58 16.44
N LEU A 301 2.52 0.07 16.81
CA LEU A 301 2.92 0.28 18.22
C LEU A 301 1.89 1.12 19.00
N LEU A 302 1.29 2.12 18.37
CA LEU A 302 0.21 2.92 19.00
C LEU A 302 -1.03 2.08 19.28
N VAL A 303 -1.44 1.22 18.33
CA VAL A 303 -2.58 0.33 18.47
C VAL A 303 -2.33 -0.70 19.60
N GLN A 304 -1.13 -1.24 19.66
CA GLN A 304 -0.72 -2.21 20.71
C GLN A 304 -0.49 -1.59 22.08
N GLY A 305 -0.38 -0.26 22.17
CA GLY A 305 -0.06 0.43 23.40
C GLY A 305 1.32 0.11 23.95
N ALA A 306 2.34 0.05 23.07
CA ALA A 306 3.71 -0.33 23.41
C ALA A 306 4.37 0.65 24.40
N PRO A 307 4.49 0.33 25.71
CA PRO A 307 4.94 1.29 26.73
C PRO A 307 6.46 1.53 26.69
N ASN A 308 7.21 0.66 26.01
CA ASN A 308 8.68 0.66 25.97
C ASN A 308 9.22 0.93 24.56
N ALA A 309 8.51 1.75 23.78
CA ALA A 309 9.00 2.15 22.46
C ALA A 309 10.34 2.91 22.60
N PRO A 310 11.36 2.60 21.79
CA PRO A 310 12.67 3.26 21.88
C PRO A 310 12.64 4.77 21.65
N SER A 311 11.67 5.25 20.88
CA SER A 311 11.44 6.68 20.56
C SER A 311 9.98 7.04 20.79
N PRO A 312 9.53 7.19 22.06
CA PRO A 312 8.14 7.47 22.41
C PRO A 312 7.67 8.83 21.89
N GLU A 313 8.57 9.81 21.76
CA GLU A 313 8.30 11.14 21.21
C GLU A 313 7.82 11.12 19.76
N VAL A 314 8.25 10.10 18.97
CA VAL A 314 7.76 9.89 17.61
C VAL A 314 6.31 9.42 17.64
N LEU A 315 5.99 8.46 18.52
CA LEU A 315 4.61 8.01 18.72
C LEU A 315 3.69 9.13 19.15
N GLU A 316 4.15 10.03 20.03
CA GLU A 316 3.37 11.17 20.48
C GLU A 316 3.07 12.14 19.34
N ARG A 317 4.05 12.48 18.49
CA ARG A 317 3.85 13.35 17.31
C ARG A 317 2.84 12.74 16.34
N ILE A 318 3.00 11.46 16.00
CA ILE A 318 2.10 10.73 15.09
C ILE A 318 0.68 10.70 15.70
N ARG A 319 0.54 10.34 16.97
CA ARG A 319 -0.74 10.31 17.68
C ARG A 319 -1.46 11.64 17.65
N ALA A 320 -0.74 12.74 17.89
CA ALA A 320 -1.33 14.08 17.89
C ALA A 320 -1.97 14.43 16.53
N VAL A 321 -1.30 14.07 15.41
CA VAL A 321 -1.83 14.27 14.06
C VAL A 321 -3.05 13.39 13.81
N LEU A 322 -2.99 12.09 14.15
CA LEU A 322 -4.07 11.14 13.97
C LEU A 322 -5.34 11.56 14.72
N VAL A 323 -5.22 11.82 16.03
CA VAL A 323 -6.36 12.25 16.87
C VAL A 323 -6.93 13.59 16.39
N GLY A 324 -6.08 14.49 15.90
CA GLY A 324 -6.51 15.75 15.30
C GLY A 324 -7.33 15.56 14.02
N ALA A 325 -7.03 14.55 13.23
CA ALA A 325 -7.77 14.19 12.03
C ALA A 325 -9.08 13.43 12.34
N ALA A 326 -9.05 12.50 13.28
CA ALA A 326 -10.22 11.71 13.68
C ALA A 326 -11.37 12.53 14.28
N ARG A 327 -11.07 13.75 14.76
CA ARG A 327 -12.06 14.67 15.36
C ARG A 327 -12.69 15.66 14.38
N ARG A 328 -12.23 15.69 13.14
CA ARG A 328 -12.76 16.54 12.06
C ARG A 328 -13.77 15.82 11.21
#